data_84b618c4620acf7e3d0753003033f294
#
_entry.id   84b618c4620acf7e3d0753003033f294
#
_cell.length_a   1.000
_cell.length_b   1.000
_cell.length_c   1.000
_cell.angle_alpha   90.00
_cell.angle_beta   90.00
_cell.angle_gamma   90.00
#
_symmetry.space_group_name_H-M   'P 1'
#
loop_
_entity.id
_entity.type
_entity.pdbx_description
1 polymer ?
#
loop_
_entity_poly.entity_id
_entity_poly.type
_entity_poly.pdbx_seq_one_letter_code
_entity_poly.pdbx_strand_id
1 'polypeptide(L)'
;MFLEVVGVKGGFSFINALEVLGEVFSVRGEGSKPSSFEIKRILPCIADSTKIRVIAQLDASIGKVLPYLYLHFKNSKYLESLGVLTFLTNRGEMVSLYSSGKVCIVKVDSEHRAEEMLRELLMLISKAYEAYVRLGPVREDTLEARRRLNVMSIYWLLPKTNCRACGEPGCMAFAFKLLSGETQISKCKPLLEEPKFKDAYEKLKAMMSSPIGW
;
A
#
# COMPACT_ATOMS: atom_id res chain seq x y z
N MET A 1 34.59 -9.93 35.19
CA MET A 1 35.25 -9.75 33.87
C MET A 1 34.20 -9.15 32.96
N PHE A 2 34.27 -7.84 32.81
CA PHE A 2 33.31 -7.01 32.04
C PHE A 2 33.54 -7.23 30.55
N LEU A 3 32.48 -7.46 29.78
CA LEU A 3 32.49 -7.30 28.33
C LEU A 3 31.54 -6.14 28.00
N GLU A 4 32.17 -5.05 27.58
CA GLU A 4 31.54 -3.87 27.01
C GLU A 4 30.81 -4.22 25.73
N VAL A 5 29.54 -3.83 25.64
CA VAL A 5 28.77 -3.88 24.40
C VAL A 5 28.92 -2.53 23.69
N VAL A 6 29.65 -2.57 22.59
CA VAL A 6 29.85 -1.46 21.68
C VAL A 6 28.51 -1.07 21.03
N GLY A 7 28.18 0.21 21.10
CA GLY A 7 27.00 0.80 20.53
C GLY A 7 26.96 0.71 19.00
N VAL A 8 25.86 0.27 18.43
CA VAL A 8 25.52 0.41 17.03
C VAL A 8 24.41 1.43 16.88
N LYS A 9 24.75 2.57 16.29
CA LYS A 9 23.81 3.61 15.88
C LYS A 9 23.01 3.15 14.66
N GLY A 10 21.70 3.28 14.73
CA GLY A 10 20.82 3.60 13.62
C GLY A 10 20.80 2.62 12.44
N GLY A 11 20.13 1.47 12.60
CA GLY A 11 19.64 0.66 11.50
C GLY A 11 18.26 0.14 11.86
N PHE A 12 17.26 0.43 11.03
CA PHE A 12 15.91 -0.11 11.17
C PHE A 12 16.01 -1.66 11.10
N SER A 13 16.04 -2.31 12.25
CA SER A 13 16.17 -3.76 12.32
C SER A 13 14.85 -4.43 11.93
N PHE A 14 14.89 -5.14 10.82
CA PHE A 14 13.83 -6.07 10.37
C PHE A 14 13.57 -7.23 11.34
N ILE A 15 14.33 -7.34 12.43
CA ILE A 15 14.32 -8.47 13.35
C ILE A 15 13.04 -8.53 14.20
N ASN A 16 12.40 -7.38 14.49
CA ASN A 16 11.14 -7.37 15.24
C ASN A 16 9.90 -7.83 14.44
N ALA A 17 10.03 -8.04 13.13
CA ALA A 17 8.97 -8.67 12.33
C ALA A 17 8.88 -10.19 12.56
N LEU A 18 9.97 -10.82 12.98
CA LEU A 18 10.05 -12.29 13.15
C LEU A 18 9.47 -12.78 14.48
N GLU A 19 9.52 -11.98 15.54
CA GLU A 19 8.90 -12.38 16.83
C GLU A 19 7.37 -12.41 16.78
N VAL A 20 6.77 -11.70 15.82
CA VAL A 20 5.31 -11.74 15.58
C VAL A 20 4.89 -12.95 14.75
N LEU A 21 5.85 -13.68 14.14
CA LEU A 21 5.57 -14.87 13.30
C LEU A 21 5.39 -16.16 14.11
N GLY A 22 5.63 -16.15 15.42
CA GLY A 22 5.60 -17.33 16.28
C GLY A 22 4.21 -17.89 16.62
N GLU A 23 3.13 -17.16 16.35
CA GLU A 23 1.76 -17.61 16.61
C GLU A 23 0.90 -17.60 15.33
N VAL A 24 1.32 -18.36 14.34
CA VAL A 24 0.51 -18.58 13.14
C VAL A 24 0.15 -20.05 13.08
N PHE A 25 -1.11 -20.36 13.23
CA PHE A 25 -1.87 -21.38 12.51
C PHE A 25 -3.16 -21.72 13.26
N SER A 26 -4.21 -20.96 12.95
CA SER A 26 -5.54 -21.56 12.88
C SER A 26 -6.29 -20.85 11.76
N VAL A 27 -6.11 -21.33 10.54
CA VAL A 27 -6.86 -20.87 9.37
C VAL A 27 -8.20 -21.59 9.36
N ARG A 28 -9.27 -20.90 9.73
CA ARG A 28 -10.64 -21.32 9.39
C ARG A 28 -11.10 -20.55 8.15
N GLY A 29 -11.44 -21.29 7.10
CA GLY A 29 -12.16 -20.75 5.95
C GLY A 29 -11.30 -20.36 4.74
N GLU A 30 -10.75 -21.33 4.02
CA GLU A 30 -10.28 -21.10 2.65
C GLU A 30 -11.47 -20.75 1.74
N GLY A 31 -11.58 -19.47 1.36
CA GLY A 31 -12.42 -19.05 0.23
C GLY A 31 -13.58 -18.10 0.49
N SER A 32 -13.91 -17.72 1.72
CA SER A 32 -14.98 -16.75 1.99
C SER A 32 -14.48 -15.31 2.04
N LYS A 33 -15.33 -14.38 1.59
CA LYS A 33 -15.12 -12.93 1.70
C LYS A 33 -15.15 -12.55 3.19
N PRO A 34 -14.15 -11.81 3.70
CA PRO A 34 -14.21 -11.29 5.06
C PRO A 34 -15.41 -10.36 5.26
N SER A 35 -16.09 -10.53 6.37
CA SER A 35 -17.27 -9.75 6.76
C SER A 35 -17.08 -8.96 8.05
N SER A 36 -16.11 -9.36 8.85
CA SER A 36 -15.83 -8.74 10.15
C SER A 36 -14.35 -8.77 10.50
N PHE A 37 -14.01 -7.98 11.53
CA PHE A 37 -12.68 -7.98 12.14
C PHE A 37 -12.80 -7.97 13.66
N GLU A 38 -11.73 -8.45 14.31
CA GLU A 38 -11.56 -8.38 15.76
C GLU A 38 -10.22 -7.73 16.07
N ILE A 39 -10.20 -6.70 16.94
CA ILE A 39 -8.97 -6.11 17.44
C ILE A 39 -8.41 -7.05 18.51
N LYS A 40 -7.23 -7.63 18.22
CA LYS A 40 -6.57 -8.58 19.12
C LYS A 40 -5.67 -7.90 20.13
N ARG A 41 -4.95 -6.83 19.73
CA ARG A 41 -4.03 -6.11 20.62
C ARG A 41 -3.95 -4.64 20.24
N ILE A 42 -3.85 -3.79 21.25
CA ILE A 42 -3.50 -2.39 21.15
C ILE A 42 -2.26 -2.18 21.99
N LEU A 43 -1.21 -1.63 21.40
CA LEU A 43 0.11 -1.49 22.02
C LEU A 43 0.65 -0.08 21.74
N PRO A 44 1.50 0.48 22.61
CA PRO A 44 2.23 1.71 22.27
C PRO A 44 3.04 1.54 20.98
N CYS A 45 3.11 2.59 20.18
CA CYS A 45 3.96 2.58 19.00
C CYS A 45 5.44 2.72 19.41
N ILE A 46 6.31 1.87 18.87
CA ILE A 46 7.75 1.86 19.20
C ILE A 46 8.46 3.10 18.64
N ALA A 47 7.99 3.60 17.48
CA ALA A 47 8.63 4.73 16.79
C ALA A 47 8.14 6.09 17.28
N ASP A 48 6.97 6.17 17.93
CA ASP A 48 6.34 7.40 18.41
C ASP A 48 5.44 7.07 19.59
N SER A 49 5.87 7.42 20.80
CA SER A 49 5.16 7.10 22.05
C SER A 49 3.80 7.79 22.20
N THR A 50 3.52 8.81 21.36
CA THR A 50 2.21 9.49 21.31
C THR A 50 1.17 8.75 20.49
N LYS A 51 1.59 7.69 19.78
CA LYS A 51 0.78 6.89 18.88
C LYS A 51 0.63 5.46 19.38
N ILE A 52 -0.31 4.75 18.79
CA ILE A 52 -0.53 3.33 19.06
C ILE A 52 -0.27 2.49 17.82
N ARG A 53 -0.07 1.21 18.04
CA ARG A 53 -0.16 0.18 17.01
C ARG A 53 -1.29 -0.78 17.35
N VAL A 54 -2.03 -1.19 16.33
CA VAL A 54 -3.18 -2.08 16.48
C VAL A 54 -2.94 -3.34 15.65
N ILE A 55 -3.23 -4.47 16.26
CA ILE A 55 -3.22 -5.77 15.60
C ILE A 55 -4.65 -6.28 15.60
N ALA A 56 -5.18 -6.51 14.41
CA ALA A 56 -6.52 -7.05 14.22
C ALA A 56 -6.47 -8.33 13.37
N GLN A 57 -7.53 -9.11 13.46
CA GLN A 57 -7.73 -10.33 12.68
C GLN A 57 -9.07 -10.25 11.96
N LEU A 58 -9.05 -10.46 10.65
CA LEU A 58 -10.25 -10.65 9.84
C LEU A 58 -10.77 -12.08 10.04
N ASP A 59 -12.07 -12.27 9.87
CA ASP A 59 -12.76 -13.57 10.00
C ASP A 59 -12.44 -14.55 8.86
N ALA A 60 -11.73 -14.10 7.80
CA ALA A 60 -11.29 -14.95 6.69
C ALA A 60 -9.91 -14.55 6.15
N SER A 61 -9.28 -15.45 5.41
CA SER A 61 -8.02 -15.21 4.70
C SER A 61 -8.23 -14.28 3.50
N ILE A 62 -7.21 -13.47 3.18
CA ILE A 62 -7.25 -12.48 2.09
C ILE A 62 -6.16 -12.69 1.04
N GLY A 63 -5.48 -13.84 1.06
CA GLY A 63 -4.36 -14.13 0.16
C GLY A 63 -4.70 -13.95 -1.32
N LYS A 64 -5.89 -14.41 -1.74
CA LYS A 64 -6.35 -14.33 -3.13
C LYS A 64 -6.55 -12.89 -3.64
N VAL A 65 -6.78 -11.93 -2.75
CA VAL A 65 -7.10 -10.54 -3.10
C VAL A 65 -5.96 -9.56 -2.80
N LEU A 66 -4.89 -9.99 -2.13
CA LEU A 66 -3.70 -9.15 -1.93
C LEU A 66 -3.13 -8.59 -3.24
N PRO A 67 -3.05 -9.36 -4.35
CA PRO A 67 -2.60 -8.81 -5.63
C PRO A 67 -3.48 -7.66 -6.14
N TYR A 68 -4.79 -7.74 -5.96
CA TYR A 68 -5.72 -6.65 -6.33
C TYR A 68 -5.50 -5.40 -5.48
N LEU A 69 -5.34 -5.58 -4.16
CA LEU A 69 -5.01 -4.48 -3.25
C LEU A 69 -3.64 -3.87 -3.56
N TYR A 70 -2.66 -4.68 -3.96
CA TYR A 70 -1.36 -4.19 -4.42
C TYR A 70 -1.46 -3.31 -5.66
N LEU A 71 -2.32 -3.66 -6.62
CA LEU A 71 -2.60 -2.82 -7.79
C LEU A 71 -3.32 -1.53 -7.41
N HIS A 72 -4.15 -1.56 -6.36
CA HIS A 72 -4.87 -0.39 -5.87
C HIS A 72 -3.94 0.60 -5.15
N PHE A 73 -3.18 0.15 -4.15
CA PHE A 73 -2.28 1.00 -3.36
C PHE A 73 -0.97 1.27 -4.09
N LYS A 74 -0.86 2.42 -4.77
CA LYS A 74 0.31 2.76 -5.62
C LYS A 74 1.62 2.90 -4.84
N ASN A 75 1.57 3.40 -3.61
CA ASN A 75 2.73 3.50 -2.72
C ASN A 75 2.76 2.33 -1.74
N SER A 76 2.89 1.12 -2.26
CA SER A 76 2.86 -0.12 -1.47
C SER A 76 3.99 -1.07 -1.85
N LYS A 77 4.31 -1.98 -0.92
CA LYS A 77 5.26 -3.07 -1.12
C LYS A 77 4.54 -4.40 -0.88
N TYR A 78 4.55 -5.26 -1.89
CA TYR A 78 4.00 -6.60 -1.81
C TYR A 78 5.12 -7.64 -1.82
N LEU A 79 5.21 -8.42 -0.75
CA LEU A 79 6.12 -9.55 -0.61
C LEU A 79 5.31 -10.83 -0.79
N GLU A 80 5.22 -11.28 -2.03
CA GLU A 80 4.37 -12.40 -2.44
C GLU A 80 4.74 -13.70 -1.72
N SER A 81 6.05 -14.00 -1.58
CA SER A 81 6.55 -15.18 -0.89
C SER A 81 6.13 -15.27 0.59
N LEU A 82 5.89 -14.12 1.22
CA LEU A 82 5.42 -14.02 2.60
C LEU A 82 3.93 -13.74 2.70
N GLY A 83 3.25 -13.49 1.58
CA GLY A 83 1.85 -13.08 1.55
C GLY A 83 1.57 -11.81 2.34
N VAL A 84 2.44 -10.79 2.21
CA VAL A 84 2.34 -9.53 2.97
C VAL A 84 2.31 -8.34 2.04
N LEU A 85 1.30 -7.49 2.21
CA LEU A 85 1.17 -6.19 1.55
C LEU A 85 1.30 -5.08 2.59
N THR A 86 2.26 -4.18 2.42
CA THR A 86 2.47 -3.02 3.29
C THR A 86 2.35 -1.72 2.50
N PHE A 87 1.66 -0.73 3.04
CA PHE A 87 1.53 0.59 2.45
C PHE A 87 1.43 1.69 3.53
N LEU A 88 1.67 2.94 3.13
CA LEU A 88 1.49 4.12 3.96
C LEU A 88 0.22 4.85 3.54
N THR A 89 -0.54 5.33 4.53
CA THR A 89 -1.66 6.24 4.31
C THR A 89 -1.14 7.67 4.12
N ASN A 90 -1.99 8.57 3.65
CA ASN A 90 -1.64 9.99 3.49
C ASN A 90 -1.35 10.69 4.84
N ARG A 91 -1.75 10.10 5.97
CA ARG A 91 -1.46 10.59 7.32
C ARG A 91 -0.18 9.99 7.91
N GLY A 92 0.49 9.09 7.16
CA GLY A 92 1.73 8.44 7.60
C GLY A 92 1.52 7.22 8.49
N GLU A 93 0.28 6.75 8.65
CA GLU A 93 0.03 5.45 9.28
C GLU A 93 0.53 4.33 8.34
N MET A 94 1.21 3.33 8.89
CA MET A 94 1.66 2.17 8.13
C MET A 94 0.71 1.00 8.35
N VAL A 95 0.21 0.45 7.27
CA VAL A 95 -0.71 -0.71 7.27
C VAL A 95 -0.01 -1.90 6.65
N SER A 96 -0.05 -3.05 7.34
CA SER A 96 0.42 -4.34 6.81
C SER A 96 -0.74 -5.34 6.82
N LEU A 97 -1.05 -5.87 5.65
CA LEU A 97 -2.07 -6.88 5.42
C LEU A 97 -1.38 -8.22 5.15
N TYR A 98 -1.77 -9.25 5.87
CA TYR A 98 -1.24 -10.61 5.73
C TYR A 98 -2.26 -11.52 5.04
N SER A 99 -1.79 -12.48 4.27
CA SER A 99 -2.64 -13.47 3.59
C SER A 99 -3.59 -14.21 4.55
N SER A 100 -3.18 -14.40 5.80
CA SER A 100 -3.98 -15.03 6.87
C SER A 100 -5.16 -14.19 7.35
N GLY A 101 -5.33 -12.95 6.85
CA GLY A 101 -6.32 -11.99 7.34
C GLY A 101 -5.86 -11.17 8.56
N LYS A 102 -4.62 -11.36 9.04
CA LYS A 102 -4.04 -10.48 10.06
C LYS A 102 -3.81 -9.09 9.48
N VAL A 103 -4.13 -8.06 10.25
CA VAL A 103 -3.92 -6.65 9.92
C VAL A 103 -3.12 -5.99 11.02
N CYS A 104 -2.04 -5.30 10.66
CA CYS A 104 -1.26 -4.49 11.59
C CYS A 104 -1.27 -3.04 11.13
N ILE A 105 -1.68 -2.12 12.00
CA ILE A 105 -1.68 -0.68 11.75
C ILE A 105 -0.77 0.00 12.77
N VAL A 106 0.18 0.79 12.31
CA VAL A 106 1.21 1.44 13.16
C VAL A 106 1.14 2.94 12.98
N LYS A 107 1.45 3.71 14.04
CA LYS A 107 1.38 5.16 14.11
C LYS A 107 -0.06 5.71 14.05
N VAL A 108 -0.99 5.05 14.67
CA VAL A 108 -2.39 5.48 14.75
C VAL A 108 -2.58 6.43 15.93
N ASP A 109 -3.42 7.46 15.77
CA ASP A 109 -3.69 8.46 16.79
C ASP A 109 -4.51 7.92 17.95
N SER A 110 -5.48 7.04 17.65
CA SER A 110 -6.44 6.52 18.64
C SER A 110 -7.02 5.18 18.20
N GLU A 111 -7.64 4.49 19.16
CA GLU A 111 -8.39 3.25 18.90
C GLU A 111 -9.55 3.49 17.93
N HIS A 112 -10.30 4.57 18.13
CA HIS A 112 -11.39 4.97 17.24
C HIS A 112 -10.91 5.11 15.79
N ARG A 113 -9.77 5.79 15.58
CA ARG A 113 -9.17 5.94 14.24
C ARG A 113 -8.77 4.57 13.65
N ALA A 114 -8.24 3.68 14.47
CA ALA A 114 -7.89 2.32 14.01
C ALA A 114 -9.13 1.55 13.55
N GLU A 115 -10.24 1.65 14.27
CA GLU A 115 -11.51 1.02 13.89
C GLU A 115 -12.06 1.59 12.57
N GLU A 116 -12.01 2.92 12.38
CA GLU A 116 -12.40 3.54 11.11
C GLU A 116 -11.59 2.96 9.95
N MET A 117 -10.26 2.92 10.12
CA MET A 117 -9.35 2.36 9.11
C MET A 117 -9.65 0.89 8.82
N LEU A 118 -9.94 0.08 9.84
CA LEU A 118 -10.29 -1.33 9.66
C LEU A 118 -11.60 -1.50 8.88
N ARG A 119 -12.61 -0.64 9.12
CA ARG A 119 -13.86 -0.64 8.34
C ARG A 119 -13.62 -0.22 6.89
N GLU A 120 -12.81 0.82 6.65
CA GLU A 120 -12.41 1.24 5.30
C GLU A 120 -11.67 0.10 4.56
N LEU A 121 -10.74 -0.57 5.24
CA LEU A 121 -10.00 -1.72 4.69
C LEU A 121 -10.93 -2.89 4.38
N LEU A 122 -11.89 -3.20 5.24
CA LEU A 122 -12.84 -4.27 5.00
C LEU A 122 -13.70 -4.01 3.75
N MET A 123 -14.12 -2.76 3.53
CA MET A 123 -14.81 -2.35 2.30
C MET A 123 -13.93 -2.52 1.05
N LEU A 124 -12.65 -2.12 1.12
CA LEU A 124 -11.71 -2.27 0.01
C LEU A 124 -11.43 -3.75 -0.30
N ILE A 125 -11.23 -4.56 0.72
CA ILE A 125 -11.05 -6.01 0.60
C ILE A 125 -12.29 -6.63 -0.05
N SER A 126 -13.49 -6.18 0.33
CA SER A 126 -14.74 -6.61 -0.28
C SER A 126 -14.79 -6.33 -1.78
N LYS A 127 -14.44 -5.11 -2.19
CA LYS A 127 -14.35 -4.73 -3.61
C LYS A 127 -13.29 -5.55 -4.36
N ALA A 128 -12.16 -5.83 -3.70
CA ALA A 128 -11.12 -6.68 -4.28
C ALA A 128 -11.60 -8.12 -4.50
N TYR A 129 -12.44 -8.67 -3.60
CA TYR A 129 -13.09 -9.96 -3.77
C TYR A 129 -14.08 -9.96 -4.95
N GLU A 130 -14.88 -8.91 -5.09
CA GLU A 130 -15.79 -8.76 -6.23
C GLU A 130 -15.03 -8.72 -7.56
N ALA A 131 -13.91 -7.99 -7.59
CA ALA A 131 -13.01 -7.97 -8.74
C ALA A 131 -12.41 -9.36 -9.01
N TYR A 132 -11.95 -10.06 -7.97
CA TYR A 132 -11.40 -11.41 -8.10
C TYR A 132 -12.43 -12.40 -8.64
N VAL A 133 -13.68 -12.37 -8.15
CA VAL A 133 -14.77 -13.25 -8.63
C VAL A 133 -15.10 -12.96 -10.10
N ARG A 134 -15.08 -11.70 -10.50
CA ARG A 134 -15.41 -11.29 -11.87
C ARG A 134 -14.29 -11.54 -12.87
N LEU A 135 -13.03 -11.31 -12.48
CA LEU A 135 -11.87 -11.25 -13.40
C LEU A 135 -10.90 -12.42 -13.22
N GLY A 136 -11.06 -13.22 -12.16
CA GLY A 136 -10.12 -14.28 -11.79
C GLY A 136 -8.85 -13.75 -11.09
N PRO A 137 -7.79 -14.55 -10.99
CA PRO A 137 -6.53 -14.10 -10.40
C PRO A 137 -5.86 -13.02 -11.26
N VAL A 138 -5.16 -12.10 -10.60
CA VAL A 138 -4.37 -11.08 -11.31
C VAL A 138 -3.27 -11.75 -12.13
N ARG A 139 -3.13 -11.34 -13.39
CA ARG A 139 -2.12 -11.88 -14.30
C ARG A 139 -0.71 -11.43 -13.88
N GLU A 140 0.26 -12.31 -14.05
CA GLU A 140 1.66 -12.03 -13.66
C GLU A 140 2.24 -10.84 -14.43
N ASP A 141 1.94 -10.70 -15.73
CA ASP A 141 2.39 -9.57 -16.53
C ASP A 141 1.91 -8.20 -15.96
N THR A 142 0.69 -8.19 -15.39
CA THR A 142 0.13 -7.01 -14.70
C THR A 142 0.87 -6.71 -13.39
N LEU A 143 1.20 -7.76 -12.62
CA LEU A 143 1.99 -7.61 -11.39
C LEU A 143 3.41 -7.14 -11.70
N GLU A 144 4.05 -7.67 -12.73
CA GLU A 144 5.35 -7.19 -13.18
C GLU A 144 5.34 -5.73 -13.63
N ALA A 145 4.33 -5.33 -14.42
CA ALA A 145 4.16 -3.94 -14.82
C ALA A 145 4.01 -3.04 -13.58
N ARG A 146 3.27 -3.50 -12.58
CA ARG A 146 3.11 -2.79 -11.29
C ARG A 146 4.41 -2.73 -10.49
N ARG A 147 5.22 -3.80 -10.45
CA ARG A 147 6.55 -3.79 -9.80
C ARG A 147 7.50 -2.78 -10.44
N ARG A 148 7.39 -2.55 -11.75
CA ARG A 148 8.18 -1.56 -12.52
C ARG A 148 7.68 -0.13 -12.32
N LEU A 149 6.47 0.07 -11.77
CA LEU A 149 5.93 1.41 -11.52
C LEU A 149 6.67 2.06 -10.35
N ASN A 150 7.39 3.12 -10.64
CA ASN A 150 8.14 3.93 -9.69
C ASN A 150 8.18 5.40 -10.14
N VAL A 151 8.70 6.28 -9.32
CA VAL A 151 8.78 7.72 -9.62
C VAL A 151 9.51 7.98 -10.94
N MET A 152 10.59 7.25 -11.21
CA MET A 152 11.38 7.43 -12.43
C MET A 152 10.61 6.98 -13.68
N SER A 153 9.90 5.84 -13.63
CA SER A 153 9.08 5.38 -14.76
C SER A 153 7.98 6.38 -15.12
N ILE A 154 7.38 7.02 -14.12
CA ILE A 154 6.43 8.12 -14.32
C ILE A 154 7.13 9.34 -14.90
N TYR A 155 8.25 9.76 -14.30
CA TYR A 155 9.00 10.95 -14.72
C TYR A 155 9.43 10.87 -16.19
N TRP A 156 9.85 9.68 -16.67
CA TRP A 156 10.26 9.49 -18.06
C TRP A 156 9.11 9.70 -19.07
N LEU A 157 7.87 9.54 -18.65
CA LEU A 157 6.68 9.78 -19.47
C LEU A 157 6.17 11.23 -19.39
N LEU A 158 6.67 12.04 -18.45
CA LEU A 158 6.30 13.44 -18.33
C LEU A 158 7.03 14.33 -19.35
N PRO A 159 6.47 15.50 -19.71
CA PRO A 159 7.07 16.45 -20.66
C PRO A 159 8.46 16.98 -20.26
N LYS A 160 8.83 16.92 -18.98
CA LYS A 160 10.11 17.41 -18.39
C LYS A 160 10.38 18.89 -18.58
N THR A 161 9.35 19.68 -18.90
CA THR A 161 9.46 21.12 -19.11
C THR A 161 9.67 21.91 -17.83
N ASN A 162 9.37 21.31 -16.68
CA ASN A 162 9.39 21.97 -15.36
C ASN A 162 8.61 23.30 -15.35
N CYS A 163 7.54 23.39 -16.16
CA CYS A 163 6.76 24.62 -16.39
C CYS A 163 5.97 25.10 -15.16
N ARG A 164 5.86 24.28 -14.11
CA ARG A 164 5.11 24.55 -12.87
C ARG A 164 3.60 24.82 -13.06
N ALA A 165 3.05 24.65 -14.26
CA ALA A 165 1.63 24.86 -14.54
C ALA A 165 0.69 23.94 -13.75
N CYS A 166 1.21 22.81 -13.26
CA CYS A 166 0.51 21.86 -12.38
C CYS A 166 0.54 22.26 -10.90
N GLY A 167 1.22 23.34 -10.52
CA GLY A 167 1.40 23.79 -9.13
C GLY A 167 2.58 23.15 -8.40
N GLU A 168 3.33 22.25 -9.06
CA GLU A 168 4.49 21.59 -8.46
C GLU A 168 5.80 22.28 -8.86
N PRO A 169 6.85 22.23 -8.01
CA PRO A 169 8.11 22.89 -8.28
C PRO A 169 8.85 22.34 -9.51
N GLY A 170 8.49 21.14 -9.96
CA GLY A 170 9.04 20.53 -11.17
C GLY A 170 8.39 19.18 -11.48
N CYS A 171 8.70 18.64 -12.66
CA CYS A 171 8.09 17.38 -13.13
C CYS A 171 8.47 16.17 -12.24
N MET A 172 9.63 16.19 -11.57
CA MET A 172 10.01 15.13 -10.62
C MET A 172 9.11 15.14 -9.38
N ALA A 173 8.83 16.32 -8.80
CA ALA A 173 7.92 16.46 -7.67
C ALA A 173 6.49 16.06 -8.06
N PHE A 174 6.06 16.41 -9.28
CA PHE A 174 4.78 15.97 -9.82
C PHE A 174 4.71 14.44 -9.97
N ALA A 175 5.78 13.79 -10.47
CA ALA A 175 5.84 12.33 -10.59
C ALA A 175 5.73 11.64 -9.23
N PHE A 176 6.41 12.17 -8.20
CA PHE A 176 6.32 11.65 -6.84
C PHE A 176 4.89 11.75 -6.30
N LYS A 177 4.27 12.92 -6.37
CA LYS A 177 2.89 13.14 -5.92
C LYS A 177 1.86 12.34 -6.72
N LEU A 178 2.13 12.11 -8.00
CA LEU A 178 1.27 11.26 -8.82
C LEU A 178 1.33 9.79 -8.36
N LEU A 179 2.53 9.31 -8.03
CA LEU A 179 2.71 7.95 -7.50
C LEU A 179 2.07 7.79 -6.11
N SER A 180 2.15 8.80 -5.24
CA SER A 180 1.52 8.77 -3.90
C SER A 180 0.01 9.01 -3.93
N GLY A 181 -0.56 9.39 -5.08
CA GLY A 181 -1.99 9.68 -5.21
C GLY A 181 -2.41 11.07 -4.72
N GLU A 182 -1.44 11.94 -4.40
CA GLU A 182 -1.68 13.32 -3.93
C GLU A 182 -2.04 14.29 -5.08
N THR A 183 -1.85 13.88 -6.31
CA THR A 183 -2.18 14.66 -7.51
C THR A 183 -2.76 13.78 -8.60
N GLN A 184 -3.30 14.40 -9.63
CA GLN A 184 -3.91 13.73 -10.78
C GLN A 184 -3.18 14.07 -12.08
N ILE A 185 -3.15 13.12 -13.03
CA ILE A 185 -2.53 13.29 -14.36
C ILE A 185 -3.08 14.54 -15.08
N SER A 186 -4.37 14.83 -14.91
CA SER A 186 -5.08 15.95 -15.53
C SER A 186 -4.53 17.34 -15.16
N LYS A 187 -3.73 17.46 -14.10
CA LYS A 187 -3.08 18.72 -13.74
C LYS A 187 -1.88 19.07 -14.62
N CYS A 188 -1.32 18.12 -15.36
CA CYS A 188 -0.19 18.38 -16.26
C CYS A 188 -0.69 18.87 -17.63
N LYS A 189 -0.87 20.19 -17.79
CA LYS A 189 -1.38 20.79 -19.03
C LYS A 189 -0.58 20.39 -20.29
N PRO A 190 0.76 20.49 -20.33
CA PRO A 190 1.50 20.10 -21.53
C PRO A 190 1.28 18.63 -21.93
N LEU A 191 1.10 17.73 -20.94
CA LEU A 191 0.84 16.32 -21.19
C LEU A 191 -0.52 16.08 -21.86
N LEU A 192 -1.51 16.95 -21.58
CA LEU A 192 -2.87 16.85 -22.12
C LEU A 192 -3.03 17.58 -23.47
N GLU A 193 -2.41 18.76 -23.59
CA GLU A 193 -2.66 19.70 -24.68
C GLU A 193 -1.74 19.46 -25.88
N GLU A 194 -0.52 18.94 -25.67
CA GLU A 194 0.43 18.75 -26.76
C GLU A 194 0.29 17.35 -27.39
N PRO A 195 -0.03 17.25 -28.69
CA PRO A 195 -0.26 15.98 -29.40
C PRO A 195 0.87 14.97 -29.28
N LYS A 196 2.13 15.44 -29.20
CA LYS A 196 3.32 14.60 -29.05
C LYS A 196 3.37 13.76 -27.77
N PHE A 197 2.60 14.15 -26.74
CA PHE A 197 2.55 13.44 -25.46
C PHE A 197 1.31 12.55 -25.29
N LYS A 198 0.47 12.45 -26.32
CA LYS A 198 -0.76 11.63 -26.25
C LYS A 198 -0.48 10.18 -25.84
N ASP A 199 0.52 9.54 -26.44
CA ASP A 199 0.89 8.17 -26.10
C ASP A 199 1.43 8.05 -24.68
N ALA A 200 2.18 9.05 -24.21
CA ALA A 200 2.69 9.08 -22.84
C ALA A 200 1.54 9.26 -21.83
N TYR A 201 0.55 10.08 -22.16
CA TYR A 201 -0.67 10.27 -21.35
C TYR A 201 -1.45 8.96 -21.21
N GLU A 202 -1.72 8.27 -22.32
CA GLU A 202 -2.47 7.00 -22.28
C GLU A 202 -1.71 5.91 -21.52
N LYS A 203 -0.38 5.82 -21.67
CA LYS A 203 0.46 4.91 -20.89
C LYS A 203 0.39 5.22 -19.39
N LEU A 204 0.53 6.50 -18.99
CA LEU A 204 0.42 6.90 -17.59
C LEU A 204 -0.97 6.61 -17.03
N LYS A 205 -2.02 6.90 -17.80
CA LYS A 205 -3.40 6.61 -17.41
C LYS A 205 -3.61 5.11 -17.15
N ALA A 206 -3.13 4.26 -18.05
CA ALA A 206 -3.19 2.81 -17.90
C ALA A 206 -2.41 2.32 -16.66
N MET A 207 -1.18 2.85 -16.44
CA MET A 207 -0.34 2.50 -15.29
C MET A 207 -0.96 2.94 -13.95
N MET A 208 -1.76 4.02 -13.94
CA MET A 208 -2.36 4.60 -12.74
C MET A 208 -3.78 4.09 -12.46
N SER A 209 -4.41 3.38 -13.41
CA SER A 209 -5.74 2.81 -13.19
C SER A 209 -5.71 1.71 -12.12
N SER A 210 -6.78 1.65 -11.31
CA SER A 210 -6.99 0.59 -10.33
C SER A 210 -8.03 -0.41 -10.83
N PRO A 211 -7.77 -1.73 -10.70
CA PRO A 211 -8.72 -2.75 -11.15
C PRO A 211 -9.97 -2.87 -10.26
N ILE A 212 -9.91 -2.36 -9.04
CA ILE A 212 -11.03 -2.47 -8.08
C ILE A 212 -11.87 -1.19 -8.01
N GLY A 213 -11.49 -0.14 -8.77
CA GLY A 213 -12.19 1.15 -8.81
C GLY A 213 -12.26 1.85 -7.45
N TRP A 214 -12.88 3.00 -7.42
CA TRP A 214 -13.27 3.76 -6.23
C TRP A 214 -14.78 3.90 -6.20
#